data_b6315cc16653e1622b8e9a5f1f02e5cc
#
_entry.id   b6315cc16653e1622b8e9a5f1f02e5cc
#
_cell.length_a   1.000
_cell.length_b   1.000
_cell.length_c   1.000
_cell.angle_alpha   90.00
_cell.angle_beta   90.00
_cell.angle_gamma   90.00
#
_symmetry.space_group_name_H-M   'P 1'
#
loop_
_entity.id
_entity.type
_entity.pdbx_description
1 polymer ?
#
loop_
_entity_poly.entity_id
_entity_poly.type
_entity_poly.pdbx_seq_one_letter_code
_entity_poly.pdbx_strand_id
1 'polypeptide(L)'
;TYRPKIKVPLSALDKAVEVTGITAVLAFWIYLAINYTALPDIIPTHYGGGGKADGYGDKISILGLPAVATVIYIAITILNRFPHVFNYPSEITPENALNQYTLMTRMMRWLKLVVVVIFGSIAYQTIATANSADPELGSWFLPVTMLLLYGTIFYLSLIHI
;
A
#
# COMPACT_ATOMS: atom_id res chain seq x y z
N THR A 1 7.09 -19.61 23.21
CA THR A 1 8.17 -20.29 22.46
C THR A 1 9.24 -19.25 22.09
N TYR A 2 10.53 -19.58 22.27
CA TYR A 2 11.65 -18.71 21.92
C TYR A 2 11.73 -18.52 20.40
N ARG A 3 11.69 -17.29 19.93
CA ARG A 3 11.85 -16.93 18.52
C ARG A 3 13.20 -16.27 18.29
N PRO A 4 14.08 -16.85 17.47
CA PRO A 4 15.43 -16.33 17.29
C PRO A 4 15.40 -14.95 16.62
N LYS A 5 16.23 -14.01 17.11
CA LYS A 5 16.39 -12.69 16.53
C LYS A 5 17.49 -12.74 15.46
N ILE A 6 17.09 -13.05 14.22
CA ILE A 6 18.01 -13.12 13.09
C ILE A 6 17.75 -12.01 12.09
N LYS A 7 18.81 -11.53 11.44
CA LYS A 7 18.72 -10.54 10.38
C LYS A 7 18.44 -11.26 9.06
N VAL A 8 17.34 -10.86 8.40
CA VAL A 8 16.98 -11.39 7.08
C VAL A 8 17.79 -10.66 6.00
N PRO A 9 18.58 -11.35 5.17
CA PRO A 9 19.29 -10.73 4.06
C PRO A 9 18.31 -10.34 2.95
N LEU A 10 18.54 -9.18 2.32
CA LEU A 10 17.74 -8.70 1.19
C LEU A 10 18.25 -9.30 -0.12
N SER A 11 17.38 -9.98 -0.86
CA SER A 11 17.64 -10.37 -2.25
C SER A 11 17.67 -9.16 -3.19
N ALA A 12 18.13 -9.34 -4.43
CA ALA A 12 18.05 -8.30 -5.45
C ALA A 12 16.61 -7.84 -5.71
N LEU A 13 15.65 -8.79 -5.71
CA LEU A 13 14.22 -8.49 -5.85
C LEU A 13 13.71 -7.66 -4.66
N ASP A 14 14.07 -8.01 -3.44
CA ASP A 14 13.66 -7.27 -2.24
C ASP A 14 14.15 -5.82 -2.29
N LYS A 15 15.39 -5.60 -2.75
CA LYS A 15 15.96 -4.26 -2.95
C LYS A 15 15.23 -3.48 -4.05
N ALA A 16 14.91 -4.14 -5.17
CA ALA A 16 14.15 -3.52 -6.26
C ALA A 16 12.76 -3.08 -5.78
N VAL A 17 12.04 -3.92 -5.04
CA VAL A 17 10.72 -3.57 -4.48
C VAL A 17 10.81 -2.39 -3.51
N GLU A 18 11.86 -2.34 -2.65
CA GLU A 18 12.08 -1.20 -1.75
C GLU A 18 12.34 0.10 -2.52
N VAL A 19 13.21 0.07 -3.52
CA VAL A 19 13.50 1.26 -4.35
C VAL A 19 12.24 1.72 -5.09
N THR A 20 11.51 0.79 -5.71
CA THR A 20 10.24 1.09 -6.39
C THR A 20 9.23 1.71 -5.43
N GLY A 21 9.11 1.17 -4.21
CA GLY A 21 8.18 1.69 -3.20
C GLY A 21 8.53 3.11 -2.76
N ILE A 22 9.80 3.39 -2.48
CA ILE A 22 10.25 4.76 -2.14
C ILE A 22 9.99 5.71 -3.29
N THR A 23 10.33 5.31 -4.52
CA THR A 23 10.09 6.10 -5.73
C THR A 23 8.59 6.38 -5.92
N ALA A 24 7.73 5.38 -5.69
CA ALA A 24 6.27 5.55 -5.78
C ALA A 24 5.74 6.55 -4.73
N VAL A 25 6.21 6.49 -3.49
CA VAL A 25 5.83 7.47 -2.44
C VAL A 25 6.24 8.88 -2.85
N LEU A 26 7.48 9.07 -3.32
CA LEU A 26 7.97 10.37 -3.76
C LEU A 26 7.18 10.88 -4.98
N ALA A 27 6.95 10.01 -5.97
CA ALA A 27 6.17 10.36 -7.16
C ALA A 27 4.74 10.76 -6.80
N PHE A 28 4.13 10.09 -5.80
CA PHE A 28 2.80 10.42 -5.32
C PHE A 28 2.73 11.85 -4.76
N TRP A 29 3.68 12.22 -3.87
CA TRP A 29 3.76 13.58 -3.33
C TRP A 29 4.02 14.63 -4.41
N ILE A 30 4.92 14.35 -5.35
CA ILE A 30 5.24 15.26 -6.48
C ILE A 30 3.99 15.44 -7.36
N TYR A 31 3.32 14.36 -7.73
CA TYR A 31 2.10 14.40 -8.55
C TYR A 31 1.03 15.26 -7.90
N LEU A 32 0.80 15.07 -6.60
CA LEU A 32 -0.16 15.86 -5.85
C LEU A 32 0.26 17.34 -5.77
N ALA A 33 1.51 17.64 -5.48
CA ALA A 33 2.01 19.02 -5.39
C ALA A 33 1.82 19.79 -6.70
N ILE A 34 2.06 19.15 -7.84
CA ILE A 34 1.91 19.76 -9.17
C ILE A 34 0.43 20.07 -9.47
N ASN A 35 -0.50 19.20 -9.06
CA ASN A 35 -1.90 19.29 -9.43
C ASN A 35 -2.78 20.01 -8.38
N TYR A 36 -2.29 20.21 -7.17
CA TYR A 36 -3.06 20.72 -6.03
C TYR A 36 -3.72 22.09 -6.29
N THR A 37 -3.00 22.99 -6.93
CA THR A 37 -3.50 24.38 -7.19
C THR A 37 -4.60 24.41 -8.24
N ALA A 38 -4.67 23.42 -9.12
CA ALA A 38 -5.71 23.30 -10.15
C ALA A 38 -6.99 22.64 -9.64
N LEU A 39 -6.99 22.09 -8.42
CA LEU A 39 -8.18 21.47 -7.83
C LEU A 39 -9.23 22.51 -7.44
N PRO A 40 -10.52 22.24 -7.64
CA PRO A 40 -11.60 23.01 -7.06
C PRO A 40 -11.54 22.95 -5.53
N ASP A 41 -12.16 23.92 -4.83
CA ASP A 41 -12.13 23.98 -3.37
C ASP A 41 -12.86 22.79 -2.72
N ILE A 42 -13.87 22.24 -3.40
CA ILE A 42 -14.62 21.05 -2.97
C ILE A 42 -14.32 19.90 -3.93
N ILE A 43 -13.89 18.78 -3.40
CA ILE A 43 -13.54 17.57 -4.16
C ILE A 43 -14.28 16.35 -3.59
N PRO A 44 -14.38 15.24 -4.36
CA PRO A 44 -14.81 13.96 -3.81
C PRO A 44 -13.88 13.48 -2.71
N THR A 45 -14.46 13.06 -1.58
CA THR A 45 -13.72 12.53 -0.42
C THR A 45 -14.14 11.12 -0.04
N HIS A 46 -15.27 10.66 -0.56
CA HIS A 46 -15.77 9.30 -0.38
C HIS A 46 -16.38 8.78 -1.67
N TYR A 47 -16.20 7.47 -1.90
CA TYR A 47 -16.73 6.76 -3.06
C TYR A 47 -17.48 5.51 -2.59
N GLY A 48 -18.70 5.34 -3.07
CA GLY A 48 -19.50 4.15 -2.79
C GLY A 48 -18.96 2.88 -3.45
N GLY A 49 -19.56 1.74 -3.14
CA GLY A 49 -19.13 0.43 -3.66
C GLY A 49 -19.16 0.29 -5.18
N GLY A 50 -19.93 1.11 -5.89
CA GLY A 50 -19.95 1.19 -7.36
C GLY A 50 -18.88 2.12 -7.94
N GLY A 51 -18.04 2.74 -7.10
CA GLY A 51 -17.00 3.67 -7.52
C GLY A 51 -17.45 5.11 -7.75
N LYS A 52 -18.75 5.42 -7.60
CA LYS A 52 -19.28 6.79 -7.71
C LYS A 52 -19.01 7.57 -6.43
N ALA A 53 -18.70 8.87 -6.58
CA ALA A 53 -18.55 9.77 -5.45
C ALA A 53 -19.91 10.00 -4.76
N ASP A 54 -19.94 9.82 -3.44
CA ASP A 54 -21.12 10.02 -2.59
C ASP A 54 -20.80 10.85 -1.34
N GLY A 55 -19.58 11.35 -1.21
CA GLY A 55 -19.16 12.31 -0.20
C GLY A 55 -18.18 13.33 -0.75
N TYR A 56 -18.29 14.57 -0.30
CA TYR A 56 -17.49 15.71 -0.76
C TYR A 56 -16.95 16.49 0.43
N GLY A 57 -15.80 17.13 0.24
CA GLY A 57 -15.14 17.93 1.26
C GLY A 57 -14.10 18.88 0.70
N ASP A 58 -13.47 19.64 1.59
CA ASP A 58 -12.39 20.56 1.21
C ASP A 58 -11.22 19.83 0.54
N LYS A 59 -10.66 20.46 -0.50
CA LYS A 59 -9.51 19.90 -1.26
C LYS A 59 -8.29 19.56 -0.40
N ILE A 60 -8.13 20.17 0.78
CA ILE A 60 -7.04 19.85 1.68
C ILE A 60 -7.07 18.38 2.14
N SER A 61 -8.27 17.78 2.13
CA SER A 61 -8.46 16.36 2.52
C SER A 61 -7.69 15.40 1.63
N ILE A 62 -7.38 15.78 0.37
CA ILE A 62 -6.61 14.93 -0.55
C ILE A 62 -5.18 14.66 -0.04
N LEU A 63 -4.62 15.59 0.77
CA LEU A 63 -3.30 15.40 1.40
C LEU A 63 -3.27 14.21 2.36
N GLY A 64 -4.42 13.80 2.88
CA GLY A 64 -4.57 12.62 3.72
C GLY A 64 -4.15 11.33 3.00
N LEU A 65 -4.38 11.22 1.69
CA LEU A 65 -4.05 10.02 0.93
C LEU A 65 -2.54 9.71 0.92
N PRO A 66 -1.65 10.62 0.46
CA PRO A 66 -0.21 10.36 0.53
C PRO A 66 0.32 10.34 1.96
N ALA A 67 -0.26 11.11 2.89
CA ALA A 67 0.16 11.10 4.29
C ALA A 67 -0.06 9.72 4.93
N VAL A 68 -1.27 9.15 4.80
CA VAL A 68 -1.59 7.81 5.33
C VAL A 68 -0.75 6.74 4.63
N ALA A 69 -0.63 6.79 3.31
CA ALA A 69 0.21 5.85 2.55
C ALA A 69 1.68 5.90 3.03
N THR A 70 2.22 7.09 3.27
CA THR A 70 3.60 7.28 3.77
C THR A 70 3.76 6.72 5.19
N VAL A 71 2.80 6.99 6.09
CA VAL A 71 2.83 6.47 7.46
C VAL A 71 2.80 4.94 7.45
N ILE A 72 1.91 4.32 6.66
CA ILE A 72 1.83 2.86 6.52
C ILE A 72 3.15 2.31 5.94
N TYR A 73 3.70 2.97 4.90
CA TYR A 73 4.95 2.56 4.28
C TYR A 73 6.12 2.55 5.28
N ILE A 74 6.25 3.62 6.06
CA ILE A 74 7.29 3.75 7.09
C ILE A 74 7.08 2.72 8.20
N ALA A 75 5.84 2.58 8.71
CA ALA A 75 5.51 1.63 9.77
C ALA A 75 5.87 0.20 9.37
N ILE A 76 5.48 -0.25 8.18
CA ILE A 76 5.83 -1.60 7.67
C ILE A 76 7.34 -1.73 7.46
N THR A 77 8.02 -0.68 7.00
CA THR A 77 9.49 -0.69 6.84
C THR A 77 10.21 -0.88 8.18
N ILE A 78 9.70 -0.24 9.23
CA ILE A 78 10.24 -0.41 10.59
C ILE A 78 9.92 -1.83 11.11
N LEU A 79 8.67 -2.29 10.98
CA LEU A 79 8.26 -3.62 11.43
C LEU A 79 9.06 -4.73 10.76
N ASN A 80 9.42 -4.59 9.49
CA ASN A 80 10.26 -5.55 8.77
C ASN A 80 11.67 -5.74 9.35
N ARG A 81 12.11 -4.86 10.26
CA ARG A 81 13.37 -5.05 11.02
C ARG A 81 13.22 -6.02 12.18
N PHE A 82 11.97 -6.35 12.55
CA PHE A 82 11.62 -7.16 13.72
C PHE A 82 10.74 -8.36 13.33
N PRO A 83 11.18 -9.24 12.40
CA PRO A 83 10.33 -10.32 11.92
C PRO A 83 9.89 -11.30 13.00
N HIS A 84 10.66 -11.43 14.10
CA HIS A 84 10.33 -12.28 15.23
C HIS A 84 9.06 -11.87 16.00
N VAL A 85 8.55 -10.64 15.80
CA VAL A 85 7.32 -10.15 16.46
C VAL A 85 6.04 -10.42 15.64
N PHE A 86 6.16 -10.84 14.37
CA PHE A 86 5.00 -11.12 13.54
C PHE A 86 4.23 -12.38 13.98
N ASN A 87 2.95 -12.45 13.61
CA ASN A 87 2.17 -13.65 13.75
C ASN A 87 2.42 -14.59 12.56
N TYR A 88 2.74 -15.85 12.88
CA TYR A 88 3.00 -16.90 11.89
C TYR A 88 1.97 -18.00 12.03
N PRO A 89 1.52 -18.61 10.92
CA PRO A 89 0.57 -19.71 10.96
C PRO A 89 1.18 -21.01 11.53
N SER A 90 2.51 -21.13 11.49
CA SER A 90 3.27 -22.27 12.01
C SER A 90 4.19 -21.84 13.16
N GLU A 91 4.58 -22.79 13.99
CA GLU A 91 5.57 -22.56 15.04
C GLU A 91 6.91 -22.20 14.44
N ILE A 92 7.54 -21.17 14.98
CA ILE A 92 8.90 -20.73 14.57
C ILE A 92 9.93 -21.46 15.41
N THR A 93 10.77 -22.24 14.72
CA THR A 93 11.92 -22.95 15.30
C THR A 93 13.23 -22.34 14.78
N PRO A 94 14.38 -22.60 15.41
CA PRO A 94 15.67 -22.12 14.90
C PRO A 94 15.95 -22.57 13.45
N GLU A 95 15.46 -23.76 13.07
CA GLU A 95 15.69 -24.38 11.74
C GLU A 95 14.86 -23.71 10.65
N ASN A 96 13.61 -23.29 10.95
CA ASN A 96 12.71 -22.70 9.95
C ASN A 96 12.64 -21.16 9.99
N ALA A 97 13.18 -20.54 11.04
CA ALA A 97 13.02 -19.10 11.28
C ALA A 97 13.49 -18.23 10.10
N LEU A 98 14.67 -18.51 9.52
CA LEU A 98 15.19 -17.71 8.41
C LEU A 98 14.24 -17.74 7.21
N ASN A 99 13.72 -18.91 6.86
CA ASN A 99 12.80 -19.07 5.74
C ASN A 99 11.50 -18.31 6.02
N GLN A 100 10.85 -18.58 7.17
CA GLN A 100 9.59 -17.94 7.54
C GLN A 100 9.70 -16.40 7.61
N TYR A 101 10.80 -15.89 8.17
CA TYR A 101 11.03 -14.45 8.27
C TYR A 101 11.27 -13.81 6.90
N THR A 102 12.02 -14.49 6.02
CA THR A 102 12.25 -14.02 4.65
C THR A 102 10.93 -13.84 3.91
N LEU A 103 10.08 -14.83 4.01
CA LEU A 103 8.78 -14.87 3.33
C LEU A 103 7.85 -13.78 3.85
N MET A 104 7.69 -13.71 5.17
CA MET A 104 6.84 -12.69 5.80
C MET A 104 7.32 -11.27 5.48
N THR A 105 8.62 -10.99 5.61
CA THR A 105 9.15 -9.66 5.32
C THR A 105 9.05 -9.30 3.84
N ARG A 106 9.14 -10.28 2.93
CA ARG A 106 8.89 -10.09 1.50
C ARG A 106 7.42 -9.77 1.22
N MET A 107 6.49 -10.52 1.81
CA MET A 107 5.06 -10.24 1.72
C MET A 107 4.75 -8.81 2.17
N MET A 108 5.29 -8.38 3.30
CA MET A 108 5.07 -7.04 3.82
C MET A 108 5.66 -5.94 2.91
N ARG A 109 6.76 -6.21 2.19
CA ARG A 109 7.31 -5.28 1.17
C ARG A 109 6.35 -5.10 0.00
N TRP A 110 5.82 -6.18 -0.52
CA TRP A 110 4.83 -6.12 -1.60
C TRP A 110 3.55 -5.44 -1.14
N LEU A 111 3.07 -5.78 0.06
CA LEU A 111 1.85 -5.20 0.62
C LEU A 111 1.94 -3.68 0.74
N LYS A 112 3.05 -3.14 1.29
CA LYS A 112 3.20 -1.69 1.40
C LYS A 112 3.29 -0.99 0.04
N LEU A 113 3.91 -1.61 -0.98
CA LEU A 113 3.93 -1.09 -2.34
C LEU A 113 2.51 -1.07 -2.93
N VAL A 114 1.75 -2.15 -2.78
CA VAL A 114 0.34 -2.23 -3.22
C VAL A 114 -0.50 -1.14 -2.56
N VAL A 115 -0.33 -0.90 -1.26
CA VAL A 115 -1.02 0.18 -0.55
C VAL A 115 -0.71 1.55 -1.18
N VAL A 116 0.56 1.86 -1.45
CA VAL A 116 0.93 3.13 -2.10
C VAL A 116 0.30 3.26 -3.48
N VAL A 117 0.28 2.18 -4.28
CA VAL A 117 -0.33 2.17 -5.61
C VAL A 117 -1.85 2.42 -5.52
N ILE A 118 -2.53 1.79 -4.56
CA ILE A 118 -3.98 1.97 -4.37
C ILE A 118 -4.29 3.42 -4.00
N PHE A 119 -3.63 3.98 -2.98
CA PHE A 119 -3.86 5.36 -2.56
C PHE A 119 -3.50 6.37 -3.66
N GLY A 120 -2.40 6.10 -4.40
CA GLY A 120 -2.01 6.90 -5.56
C GLY A 120 -3.06 6.85 -6.69
N SER A 121 -3.66 5.69 -6.93
CA SER A 121 -4.71 5.52 -7.94
C SER A 121 -6.00 6.27 -7.54
N ILE A 122 -6.37 6.24 -6.27
CA ILE A 122 -7.50 7.03 -5.75
C ILE A 122 -7.24 8.52 -5.97
N ALA A 123 -6.07 9.03 -5.57
CA ALA A 123 -5.72 10.43 -5.76
C ALA A 123 -5.70 10.84 -7.23
N TYR A 124 -5.13 9.98 -8.10
CA TYR A 124 -5.09 10.21 -9.54
C TYR A 124 -6.52 10.36 -10.10
N GLN A 125 -7.41 9.42 -9.80
CA GLN A 125 -8.79 9.47 -10.28
C GLN A 125 -9.56 10.65 -9.70
N THR A 126 -9.37 10.95 -8.42
CA THR A 126 -9.99 12.12 -7.76
C THR A 126 -9.55 13.40 -8.46
N ILE A 127 -8.28 13.58 -8.75
CA ILE A 127 -7.75 14.76 -9.47
C ILE A 127 -8.28 14.80 -10.91
N ALA A 128 -8.23 13.67 -11.61
CA ALA A 128 -8.65 13.58 -13.01
C ALA A 128 -10.15 13.89 -13.21
N THR A 129 -10.98 13.54 -12.22
CA THR A 129 -12.44 13.72 -12.30
C THR A 129 -12.98 14.86 -11.44
N ALA A 130 -12.11 15.61 -10.74
CA ALA A 130 -12.50 16.66 -9.80
C ALA A 130 -13.43 17.75 -10.40
N ASN A 131 -13.30 18.03 -11.70
CA ASN A 131 -14.12 19.00 -12.43
C ASN A 131 -15.25 18.34 -13.24
N SER A 132 -15.44 17.01 -13.13
CA SER A 132 -16.51 16.30 -13.80
C SER A 132 -17.85 16.53 -13.12
N ALA A 133 -18.95 16.46 -13.88
CA ALA A 133 -20.31 16.48 -13.33
C ALA A 133 -20.64 15.20 -12.53
N ASP A 134 -19.99 14.08 -12.83
CA ASP A 134 -20.20 12.77 -12.17
C ASP A 134 -18.80 12.13 -11.90
N PRO A 135 -18.10 12.56 -10.84
CA PRO A 135 -16.79 12.05 -10.52
C PRO A 135 -16.87 10.59 -10.00
N GLU A 136 -16.03 9.72 -10.56
CA GLU A 136 -16.03 8.29 -10.22
C GLU A 136 -14.63 7.66 -10.31
N LEU A 137 -14.41 6.61 -9.52
CA LEU A 137 -13.25 5.71 -9.63
C LEU A 137 -13.46 4.62 -10.69
N GLY A 138 -14.70 4.45 -11.15
CA GLY A 138 -15.12 3.35 -12.01
C GLY A 138 -15.44 2.06 -11.25
N SER A 139 -16.38 1.28 -11.78
CA SER A 139 -16.84 0.03 -11.17
C SER A 139 -15.77 -1.07 -11.08
N TRP A 140 -14.71 -0.97 -11.90
CA TRP A 140 -13.57 -1.89 -11.92
C TRP A 140 -12.60 -1.69 -10.74
N PHE A 141 -12.62 -0.49 -10.12
CA PHE A 141 -11.62 -0.08 -9.13
C PHE A 141 -11.63 -0.98 -7.89
N LEU A 142 -12.81 -1.19 -7.29
CA LEU A 142 -12.93 -2.00 -6.09
C LEU A 142 -12.55 -3.48 -6.33
N PRO A 143 -13.05 -4.16 -7.38
CA PRO A 143 -12.60 -5.53 -7.69
C PRO A 143 -11.09 -5.65 -7.91
N VAL A 144 -10.49 -4.72 -8.64
CA VAL A 144 -9.02 -4.74 -8.89
C VAL A 144 -8.24 -4.49 -7.61
N THR A 145 -8.67 -3.54 -6.77
CA THR A 145 -8.06 -3.27 -5.48
C THR A 145 -8.10 -4.51 -4.57
N MET A 146 -9.25 -5.18 -4.49
CA MET A 146 -9.40 -6.42 -3.73
C MET A 146 -8.49 -7.53 -4.28
N LEU A 147 -8.42 -7.67 -5.60
CA LEU A 147 -7.53 -8.66 -6.23
C LEU A 147 -6.05 -8.37 -5.91
N LEU A 148 -5.62 -7.11 -5.95
CA LEU A 148 -4.25 -6.72 -5.63
C LEU A 148 -3.90 -7.01 -4.16
N LEU A 149 -4.79 -6.65 -3.22
CA LEU A 149 -4.56 -6.86 -1.79
C LEU A 149 -4.58 -8.35 -1.44
N TYR A 150 -5.67 -9.03 -1.74
CA TYR A 150 -5.83 -10.44 -1.39
C TYR A 150 -4.92 -11.34 -2.25
N GLY A 151 -4.75 -11.03 -3.52
CA GLY A 151 -3.85 -11.75 -4.41
C GLY A 151 -2.40 -11.72 -3.91
N THR A 152 -1.92 -10.57 -3.40
CA THR A 152 -0.60 -10.46 -2.79
C THR A 152 -0.48 -11.36 -1.55
N ILE A 153 -1.49 -11.33 -0.68
CA ILE A 153 -1.50 -12.15 0.55
C ILE A 153 -1.57 -13.63 0.21
N PHE A 154 -2.51 -14.04 -0.65
CA PHE A 154 -2.72 -15.45 -1.00
C PHE A 154 -1.56 -16.03 -1.80
N TYR A 155 -1.06 -15.32 -2.82
CA TYR A 155 0.06 -15.79 -3.63
C TYR A 155 1.29 -16.09 -2.76
N LEU A 156 1.64 -15.16 -1.87
CA LEU A 156 2.80 -15.32 -1.00
C LEU A 156 2.54 -16.34 0.12
N SER A 157 1.29 -16.55 0.55
CA SER A 157 0.91 -17.58 1.50
C SER A 157 0.97 -18.98 0.88
N LEU A 158 0.53 -19.15 -0.38
CA LEU A 158 0.51 -20.45 -1.06
C LEU A 158 1.90 -20.97 -1.46
N ILE A 159 2.85 -20.08 -1.73
CA ILE A 159 4.25 -20.48 -2.03
C ILE A 159 4.93 -21.09 -0.78
N HIS A 160 4.26 -21.10 0.37
CA HIS A 160 4.84 -21.41 1.68
C HIS A 160 4.16 -22.55 2.43
N ILE A 161 3.18 -23.21 1.80
CA ILE A 161 2.71 -24.52 2.22
C ILE A 161 3.55 -25.58 1.53
#